data_57eb80f26a9b64915388762d24445f4d
#
_entry.id   57eb80f26a9b64915388762d24445f4d
#
_cell.length_a   1.000
_cell.length_b   1.000
_cell.length_c   1.000
_cell.angle_alpha   90.00
_cell.angle_beta   90.00
_cell.angle_gamma   90.00
#
_symmetry.space_group_name_H-M   'P 1'
#
loop_
_entity.id
_entity.type
_entity.pdbx_description
1 polymer ?
#
loop_
_entity_poly.entity_id
_entity_poly.type
_entity_poly.pdbx_seq_one_letter_code
_entity_poly.pdbx_strand_id
1 'polypeptide(L)'
;MSFTEATLSAYDFGPGDTERIHLIKGEWQIISDIAQSDLVLWFPTDYIVADGSSPDAVSGPSETSTFRAFAHVRPSNVRTLFHRDIIQREMDEGIRDEAYRVWIDQNISTYTDEGSGEGVGARPRVHVTFVPIVRNNRTIALLTSHKIATPNGYPSISDEVYEFAADTMLSMVHSGLWPDPLAQGNNTQGNPR
;
A
#
# COMPACT_ATOMS: atom_id res chain seq x y z
N MET A 1 1.54 -7.83 23.51
CA MET A 1 1.95 -7.62 22.11
C MET A 1 0.71 -7.25 21.32
N SER A 2 0.73 -6.12 20.64
CA SER A 2 -0.33 -5.78 19.69
C SER A 2 -0.31 -6.79 18.53
N PHE A 3 -1.48 -7.12 17.97
CA PHE A 3 -1.61 -7.96 16.77
C PHE A 3 -0.64 -7.51 15.66
N THR A 4 -0.48 -6.21 15.50
CA THR A 4 0.43 -5.54 14.55
C THR A 4 1.89 -5.96 14.76
N GLU A 5 2.39 -6.01 15.99
CA GLU A 5 3.77 -6.39 16.31
C GLU A 5 4.01 -7.90 16.10
N ALA A 6 3.03 -8.73 16.47
CA ALA A 6 3.14 -10.18 16.28
C ALA A 6 3.16 -10.54 14.77
N THR A 7 2.42 -9.82 13.94
CA THR A 7 2.42 -10.05 12.50
C THR A 7 3.74 -9.60 11.87
N LEU A 8 4.25 -8.43 12.22
CA LEU A 8 5.53 -7.93 11.69
C LEU A 8 6.71 -8.81 12.09
N SER A 9 6.66 -9.44 13.29
CA SER A 9 7.73 -10.34 13.75
C SER A 9 7.75 -11.67 13.00
N ALA A 10 6.70 -12.04 12.28
CA ALA A 10 6.63 -13.26 11.49
C ALA A 10 7.33 -13.11 10.10
N TYR A 11 7.65 -11.88 9.70
CA TYR A 11 8.37 -11.61 8.46
C TYR A 11 9.85 -11.39 8.75
N ASP A 12 10.69 -11.83 7.80
CA ASP A 12 12.15 -11.60 7.87
C ASP A 12 12.47 -10.14 7.48
N PHE A 13 12.11 -9.22 8.35
CA PHE A 13 12.42 -7.81 8.18
C PHE A 13 13.87 -7.53 8.60
N GLY A 14 14.59 -6.86 7.71
CA GLY A 14 15.91 -6.32 8.05
C GLY A 14 15.81 -5.09 8.96
N PRO A 15 16.96 -4.63 9.47
CA PRO A 15 17.03 -3.42 10.28
C PRO A 15 16.37 -2.22 9.58
N GLY A 16 15.41 -1.58 10.25
CA GLY A 16 14.68 -0.41 9.78
C GLY A 16 13.52 -0.67 8.82
N ASP A 17 13.22 -1.92 8.43
CA ASP A 17 12.04 -2.23 7.59
C ASP A 17 10.75 -2.00 8.37
N THR A 18 10.69 -2.50 9.60
CA THR A 18 9.56 -2.27 10.50
C THR A 18 9.35 -0.78 10.76
N GLU A 19 10.45 -0.05 11.00
CA GLU A 19 10.39 1.40 11.18
C GLU A 19 9.81 2.11 9.94
N ARG A 20 10.25 1.72 8.74
CA ARG A 20 9.72 2.25 7.48
C ARG A 20 8.22 2.04 7.34
N ILE A 21 7.72 0.85 7.69
CA ILE A 21 6.29 0.54 7.69
C ILE A 21 5.52 1.42 8.69
N HIS A 22 6.08 1.61 9.89
CA HIS A 22 5.46 2.47 10.90
C HIS A 22 5.42 3.94 10.48
N LEU A 23 6.48 4.46 9.86
CA LEU A 23 6.52 5.82 9.33
C LEU A 23 5.43 6.03 8.28
N ILE A 24 5.33 5.14 7.30
CA ILE A 24 4.29 5.23 6.27
C ILE A 24 2.90 5.22 6.91
N LYS A 25 2.63 4.29 7.83
CA LYS A 25 1.34 4.22 8.55
C LYS A 25 1.03 5.46 9.40
N GLY A 26 2.05 6.14 9.91
CA GLY A 26 1.86 7.37 10.69
C GLY A 26 1.36 8.54 9.85
N GLU A 27 1.72 8.58 8.58
CA GLU A 27 1.50 9.76 7.73
C GLU A 27 0.54 9.50 6.55
N TRP A 28 0.12 8.26 6.29
CA TRP A 28 -0.61 7.89 5.07
C TRP A 28 -2.02 8.44 4.94
N GLN A 29 -2.61 8.98 6.03
CA GLN A 29 -3.90 9.66 5.97
C GLN A 29 -3.87 10.82 4.97
N ILE A 30 -2.76 11.55 4.91
CA ILE A 30 -2.56 12.65 3.96
C ILE A 30 -2.65 12.16 2.53
N ILE A 31 -2.01 11.01 2.23
CA ILE A 31 -2.07 10.42 0.88
C ILE A 31 -3.50 9.98 0.57
N SER A 32 -4.16 9.30 1.50
CA SER A 32 -5.54 8.83 1.34
C SER A 32 -6.49 9.99 1.01
N ASP A 33 -6.36 11.10 1.71
CA ASP A 33 -7.20 12.29 1.51
C ASP A 33 -6.91 13.01 0.19
N ILE A 34 -5.64 13.13 -0.21
CA ILE A 34 -5.24 13.74 -1.49
C ILE A 34 -5.63 12.82 -2.65
N ALA A 35 -5.34 11.53 -2.57
CA ALA A 35 -5.69 10.55 -3.59
C ALA A 35 -7.21 10.29 -3.67
N GLN A 36 -7.96 10.69 -2.64
CA GLN A 36 -9.39 10.39 -2.51
C GLN A 36 -9.64 8.89 -2.64
N SER A 37 -8.81 8.09 -1.99
CA SER A 37 -8.77 6.64 -2.15
C SER A 37 -8.55 5.93 -0.83
N ASP A 38 -9.08 4.72 -0.74
CA ASP A 38 -8.71 3.80 0.33
C ASP A 38 -7.29 3.29 0.12
N LEU A 39 -6.42 3.36 1.13
CA LEU A 39 -5.09 2.77 1.08
C LEU A 39 -5.04 1.52 1.94
N VAL A 40 -4.48 0.46 1.38
CA VAL A 40 -4.32 -0.82 2.07
C VAL A 40 -2.87 -1.27 1.99
N LEU A 41 -2.33 -1.67 3.13
CA LEU A 41 -1.01 -2.27 3.23
C LEU A 41 -1.15 -3.79 3.29
N TRP A 42 -0.42 -4.47 2.42
CA TRP A 42 -0.48 -5.91 2.24
C TRP A 42 0.85 -6.58 2.51
N PHE A 43 0.77 -7.80 3.07
CA PHE A 43 1.89 -8.72 3.16
C PHE A 43 1.53 -10.06 2.54
N PRO A 44 2.46 -10.75 1.89
CA PRO A 44 2.24 -12.11 1.42
C PRO A 44 2.01 -13.05 2.60
N THR A 45 1.12 -14.03 2.46
CA THR A 45 0.84 -15.01 3.52
C THR A 45 1.93 -16.06 3.65
N ASP A 46 2.56 -16.39 2.52
CA ASP A 46 3.58 -17.43 2.40
C ASP A 46 4.92 -16.78 2.01
N TYR A 47 5.55 -16.15 2.98
CA TYR A 47 6.85 -15.56 2.76
C TYR A 47 7.93 -16.64 2.89
N ILE A 48 8.55 -17.00 1.78
CA ILE A 48 9.67 -17.95 1.78
C ILE A 48 10.92 -17.19 2.23
N VAL A 49 11.42 -17.53 3.42
CA VAL A 49 12.72 -17.07 3.88
C VAL A 49 13.79 -17.92 3.20
N ALA A 50 14.70 -17.29 2.46
CA ALA A 50 15.88 -17.99 1.95
C ALA A 50 16.72 -18.45 3.17
N ASP A 51 16.82 -19.75 3.34
CA ASP A 51 17.59 -20.37 4.45
C ASP A 51 19.13 -20.30 4.24
N GLY A 52 19.55 -19.63 3.18
CA GLY A 52 20.97 -19.52 2.82
C GLY A 52 21.60 -20.81 2.27
N SER A 53 20.83 -21.88 2.13
CA SER A 53 21.32 -23.17 1.63
C SER A 53 21.41 -23.20 0.10
N SER A 54 20.79 -22.26 -0.59
CA SER A 54 20.86 -22.13 -2.05
C SER A 54 21.20 -20.69 -2.44
N PRO A 55 22.21 -20.46 -3.32
CA PRO A 55 22.58 -19.12 -3.76
C PRO A 55 21.49 -18.43 -4.61
N ASP A 56 20.49 -19.18 -5.07
CA ASP A 56 19.38 -18.67 -5.88
C ASP A 56 18.06 -18.54 -5.08
N ALA A 57 18.09 -18.78 -3.76
CA ALA A 57 16.91 -18.66 -2.93
C ALA A 57 16.56 -17.19 -2.72
N VAL A 58 15.50 -16.72 -3.37
CA VAL A 58 14.96 -15.38 -3.22
C VAL A 58 13.94 -15.38 -2.08
N SER A 59 14.17 -14.54 -1.06
CA SER A 59 13.16 -14.32 -0.01
C SER A 59 11.99 -13.52 -0.60
N GLY A 60 10.79 -14.09 -0.58
CA GLY A 60 9.62 -13.42 -1.12
C GLY A 60 8.43 -14.35 -1.33
N PRO A 61 7.31 -13.83 -1.84
CA PRO A 61 6.16 -14.64 -2.21
C PRO A 61 6.44 -15.50 -3.44
N SER A 62 5.72 -16.62 -3.55
CA SER A 62 5.60 -17.42 -4.76
C SER A 62 4.44 -16.93 -5.63
N GLU A 63 4.34 -17.39 -6.87
CA GLU A 63 3.19 -17.10 -7.76
C GLU A 63 1.84 -17.52 -7.19
N THR A 64 1.84 -18.50 -6.28
CA THR A 64 0.62 -18.99 -5.62
C THR A 64 0.34 -18.33 -4.28
N SER A 65 1.23 -17.46 -3.81
CA SER A 65 1.04 -16.75 -2.55
C SER A 65 -0.16 -15.82 -2.61
N THR A 66 -0.92 -15.77 -1.52
CA THR A 66 -1.93 -14.75 -1.33
C THR A 66 -1.36 -13.58 -0.53
N PHE A 67 -2.01 -12.43 -0.63
CA PHE A 67 -1.68 -11.25 0.15
C PHE A 67 -2.76 -10.99 1.19
N ARG A 68 -2.36 -10.65 2.41
CA ARG A 68 -3.28 -10.35 3.50
C ARG A 68 -3.18 -8.89 3.91
N ALA A 69 -4.34 -8.24 4.09
CA ALA A 69 -4.42 -6.85 4.53
C ALA A 69 -3.92 -6.73 5.97
N PHE A 70 -2.90 -5.93 6.16
CA PHE A 70 -2.27 -5.66 7.44
C PHE A 70 -2.79 -4.38 8.08
N ALA A 71 -2.99 -3.35 7.27
CA ALA A 71 -3.51 -2.07 7.72
C ALA A 71 -4.33 -1.43 6.59
N HIS A 72 -5.27 -0.59 6.97
CA HIS A 72 -6.17 0.10 6.06
C HIS A 72 -6.43 1.52 6.57
N VAL A 73 -6.41 2.50 5.68
CA VAL A 73 -6.84 3.87 5.94
C VAL A 73 -7.85 4.30 4.89
N ARG A 74 -8.87 5.03 5.35
CA ARG A 74 -9.95 5.54 4.52
C ARG A 74 -9.79 7.04 4.30
N PRO A 75 -10.17 7.54 3.13
CA PRO A 75 -10.23 8.99 2.93
C PRO A 75 -11.28 9.61 3.86
N SER A 76 -10.96 10.78 4.42
CA SER A 76 -11.87 11.50 5.31
C SER A 76 -12.85 12.41 4.56
N ASN A 77 -12.56 12.71 3.30
CA ASN A 77 -13.22 13.75 2.51
C ASN A 77 -14.10 13.21 1.36
N VAL A 78 -14.07 11.91 1.09
CA VAL A 78 -14.88 11.26 0.04
C VAL A 78 -15.43 9.92 0.53
N ARG A 79 -16.27 9.30 -0.31
CA ARG A 79 -16.85 7.99 -0.02
C ARG A 79 -15.79 6.90 -0.11
N THR A 80 -15.67 6.10 0.94
CA THR A 80 -14.81 4.89 0.97
C THR A 80 -15.39 3.76 0.11
N LEU A 81 -14.52 2.98 -0.51
CA LEU A 81 -14.86 1.73 -1.17
C LEU A 81 -15.15 0.63 -0.14
N PHE A 82 -14.36 0.57 0.92
CA PHE A 82 -14.45 -0.47 1.93
C PHE A 82 -15.26 -0.01 3.15
N HIS A 83 -16.57 -0.30 3.16
CA HIS A 83 -17.45 0.06 4.27
C HIS A 83 -17.18 -0.75 5.56
N ARG A 84 -16.56 -1.93 5.43
CA ARG A 84 -16.19 -2.79 6.56
C ARG A 84 -14.69 -2.82 6.71
N ASP A 85 -14.23 -3.21 7.88
CA ASP A 85 -12.82 -3.46 8.11
C ASP A 85 -12.35 -4.65 7.24
N ILE A 86 -11.22 -4.44 6.56
CA ILE A 86 -10.62 -5.45 5.69
C ILE A 86 -9.31 -6.01 6.25
N ILE A 87 -8.89 -5.55 7.43
CA ILE A 87 -7.69 -6.09 8.10
C ILE A 87 -7.85 -7.61 8.26
N GLN A 88 -6.82 -8.36 7.97
CA GLN A 88 -6.77 -9.83 7.93
C GLN A 88 -7.46 -10.49 6.72
N ARG A 89 -8.14 -9.75 5.88
CA ARG A 89 -8.72 -10.32 4.66
C ARG A 89 -7.65 -10.59 3.63
N GLU A 90 -7.86 -11.65 2.88
CA GLU A 90 -7.04 -11.97 1.73
C GLU A 90 -7.40 -11.06 0.55
N MET A 91 -6.41 -10.77 -0.27
CA MET A 91 -6.57 -10.01 -1.50
C MET A 91 -7.46 -10.77 -2.49
N ASP A 92 -8.29 -10.03 -3.21
CA ASP A 92 -9.13 -10.59 -4.26
C ASP A 92 -8.28 -11.26 -5.35
N GLU A 93 -8.71 -12.43 -5.82
CA GLU A 93 -8.01 -13.18 -6.87
C GLU A 93 -7.81 -12.36 -8.14
N GLY A 94 -8.76 -11.49 -8.48
CA GLY A 94 -8.72 -10.68 -9.69
C GLY A 94 -7.55 -9.70 -9.76
N ILE A 95 -6.95 -9.35 -8.63
CA ILE A 95 -5.82 -8.40 -8.56
C ILE A 95 -4.54 -9.04 -7.99
N ARG A 96 -4.59 -10.30 -7.58
CA ARG A 96 -3.47 -10.99 -6.93
C ARG A 96 -2.26 -11.17 -7.85
N ASP A 97 -2.50 -11.53 -9.11
CA ASP A 97 -1.42 -11.75 -10.09
C ASP A 97 -0.68 -10.44 -10.39
N GLU A 98 -1.41 -9.32 -10.41
CA GLU A 98 -0.80 -8.00 -10.55
C GLU A 98 0.02 -7.65 -9.30
N ALA A 99 -0.50 -7.93 -8.11
CA ALA A 99 0.20 -7.73 -6.85
C ALA A 99 1.52 -8.50 -6.80
N TYR A 100 1.50 -9.77 -7.22
CA TYR A 100 2.71 -10.60 -7.30
C TYR A 100 3.73 -10.01 -8.29
N ARG A 101 3.29 -9.63 -9.50
CA ARG A 101 4.14 -9.01 -10.51
C ARG A 101 4.80 -7.74 -9.99
N VAL A 102 4.02 -6.84 -9.40
CA VAL A 102 4.52 -5.59 -8.81
C VAL A 102 5.51 -5.86 -7.68
N TRP A 103 5.28 -6.91 -6.87
CA TRP A 103 6.21 -7.30 -5.81
C TRP A 103 7.57 -7.69 -6.36
N ILE A 104 7.60 -8.47 -7.44
CA ILE A 104 8.85 -8.95 -8.06
C ILE A 104 9.54 -7.88 -8.89
N ASP A 105 8.78 -7.18 -9.74
CA ASP A 105 9.32 -6.20 -10.69
C ASP A 105 9.69 -4.87 -10.01
N GLN A 106 9.19 -4.65 -8.79
CA GLN A 106 9.44 -3.44 -8.01
C GLN A 106 9.04 -2.15 -8.75
N ASN A 107 8.03 -2.21 -9.61
CA ASN A 107 7.50 -1.06 -10.34
C ASN A 107 6.07 -0.77 -9.93
N ILE A 108 5.71 0.52 -9.89
CA ILE A 108 4.32 0.95 -9.70
C ILE A 108 3.50 0.49 -10.90
N SER A 109 2.33 -0.07 -10.65
CA SER A 109 1.37 -0.47 -11.67
C SER A 109 -0.04 -0.01 -11.32
N THR A 110 -0.87 0.21 -12.34
CA THR A 110 -2.28 0.56 -12.16
C THR A 110 -3.15 -0.45 -12.88
N TYR A 111 -4.14 -0.96 -12.18
CA TYR A 111 -5.16 -1.87 -12.68
C TYR A 111 -6.54 -1.19 -12.60
N THR A 112 -7.41 -1.47 -13.55
CA THR A 112 -8.80 -1.00 -13.51
C THR A 112 -9.75 -2.18 -13.41
N ASP A 113 -10.50 -2.26 -12.31
CA ASP A 113 -11.66 -3.11 -12.21
C ASP A 113 -12.86 -2.37 -12.79
N GLU A 114 -13.39 -2.84 -13.90
CA GLU A 114 -14.52 -2.21 -14.59
C GLU A 114 -15.84 -2.29 -13.79
N GLY A 115 -15.84 -3.00 -12.65
CA GLY A 115 -17.03 -3.19 -11.86
C GLY A 115 -18.03 -4.13 -12.52
N SER A 116 -19.28 -4.10 -12.09
CA SER A 116 -20.32 -4.95 -12.67
C SER A 116 -21.71 -4.32 -12.59
N GLY A 117 -22.39 -4.28 -13.74
CA GLY A 117 -23.80 -3.97 -13.86
C GLY A 117 -24.15 -2.47 -13.67
N GLU A 118 -25.38 -2.15 -14.01
CA GLU A 118 -26.00 -0.86 -13.73
C GLU A 118 -27.17 -1.08 -12.74
N GLY A 119 -27.34 -0.16 -11.79
CA GLY A 119 -28.47 -0.17 -10.85
C GLY A 119 -28.13 -0.58 -9.43
N VAL A 120 -29.16 -0.99 -8.69
CA VAL A 120 -29.04 -1.36 -7.26
C VAL A 120 -28.21 -2.62 -7.12
N GLY A 121 -27.05 -2.53 -6.44
CA GLY A 121 -26.12 -3.65 -6.26
C GLY A 121 -24.98 -3.70 -7.27
N ALA A 122 -24.90 -2.75 -8.20
CA ALA A 122 -23.78 -2.61 -9.11
C ALA A 122 -22.48 -2.35 -8.31
N ARG A 123 -21.40 -3.02 -8.72
CA ARG A 123 -20.06 -2.69 -8.20
C ARG A 123 -19.49 -1.50 -8.97
N PRO A 124 -18.95 -0.48 -8.29
CA PRO A 124 -18.37 0.65 -8.97
C PRO A 124 -17.12 0.21 -9.75
N ARG A 125 -16.79 0.95 -10.79
CA ARG A 125 -15.49 0.88 -11.43
C ARG A 125 -14.45 1.43 -10.45
N VAL A 126 -13.32 0.74 -10.33
CA VAL A 126 -12.27 1.08 -9.36
C VAL A 126 -10.91 1.08 -10.04
N HIS A 127 -10.16 2.14 -9.85
CA HIS A 127 -8.75 2.19 -10.20
C HIS A 127 -7.93 1.75 -8.99
N VAL A 128 -7.09 0.74 -9.18
CA VAL A 128 -6.18 0.22 -8.15
C VAL A 128 -4.76 0.50 -8.57
N THR A 129 -4.07 1.35 -7.82
CA THR A 129 -2.63 1.59 -8.01
C THR A 129 -1.86 0.77 -7.01
N PHE A 130 -0.94 -0.05 -7.50
CA PHE A 130 -0.04 -0.89 -6.71
C PHE A 130 1.30 -0.20 -6.57
N VAL A 131 1.75 -0.04 -5.34
CA VAL A 131 3.01 0.64 -5.00
C VAL A 131 3.86 -0.29 -4.15
N PRO A 132 4.94 -0.86 -4.70
CA PRO A 132 5.86 -1.67 -3.92
C PRO A 132 6.67 -0.75 -2.99
N ILE A 133 6.70 -1.09 -1.71
CA ILE A 133 7.55 -0.42 -0.74
C ILE A 133 8.90 -1.13 -0.77
N VAL A 134 9.87 -0.49 -1.41
CA VAL A 134 11.19 -1.08 -1.66
C VAL A 134 12.21 -0.53 -0.67
N ARG A 135 13.03 -1.41 -0.10
CA ARG A 135 14.15 -1.06 0.75
C ARG A 135 15.29 -2.06 0.56
N ASN A 136 16.50 -1.56 0.44
CA ASN A 136 17.69 -2.40 0.22
C ASN A 136 17.51 -3.36 -0.99
N ASN A 137 16.95 -2.85 -2.08
CA ASN A 137 16.68 -3.59 -3.32
C ASN A 137 15.75 -4.80 -3.17
N ARG A 138 14.88 -4.80 -2.15
CA ARG A 138 13.82 -5.79 -1.98
C ARG A 138 12.49 -5.13 -1.63
N THR A 139 11.41 -5.72 -2.06
CA THR A 139 10.06 -5.31 -1.64
C THR A 139 9.81 -5.81 -0.24
N ILE A 140 9.43 -4.92 0.67
CA ILE A 140 9.13 -5.23 2.08
C ILE A 140 7.64 -5.24 2.37
N ALA A 141 6.84 -4.56 1.55
CA ALA A 141 5.38 -4.52 1.64
C ALA A 141 4.80 -4.05 0.32
N LEU A 142 3.52 -4.26 0.12
CA LEU A 142 2.76 -3.72 -1.00
C LEU A 142 1.70 -2.74 -0.47
N LEU A 143 1.70 -1.51 -0.97
CA LEU A 143 0.65 -0.55 -0.74
C LEU A 143 -0.27 -0.53 -1.96
N THR A 144 -1.59 -0.59 -1.76
CA THR A 144 -2.57 -0.36 -2.82
C THR A 144 -3.41 0.87 -2.53
N SER A 145 -3.69 1.65 -3.57
CA SER A 145 -4.62 2.78 -3.55
C SER A 145 -5.84 2.42 -4.37
N HIS A 146 -7.03 2.40 -3.74
CA HIS A 146 -8.29 2.03 -4.37
C HIS A 146 -9.17 3.27 -4.54
N LYS A 147 -9.29 3.78 -5.76
CA LYS A 147 -10.07 4.97 -6.11
C LYS A 147 -11.32 4.57 -6.88
N ILE A 148 -12.49 4.97 -6.39
CA ILE A 148 -13.74 4.79 -7.13
C ILE A 148 -13.70 5.74 -8.33
N ALA A 149 -13.85 5.20 -9.54
CA ALA A 149 -13.93 6.01 -10.74
C ALA A 149 -15.21 6.84 -10.75
N THR A 150 -15.09 8.11 -11.09
CA THR A 150 -16.23 9.01 -11.21
C THR A 150 -17.05 8.61 -12.45
N PRO A 151 -18.34 8.29 -12.32
CA PRO A 151 -19.16 7.98 -13.48
C PRO A 151 -19.28 9.22 -14.38
N ASN A 152 -18.93 9.09 -15.65
CA ASN A 152 -19.28 10.03 -16.73
C ASN A 152 -18.90 11.50 -16.56
N GLY A 153 -17.88 11.83 -15.78
CA GLY A 153 -17.39 13.20 -15.65
C GLY A 153 -16.07 13.40 -16.41
N TYR A 154 -15.98 14.46 -17.21
CA TYR A 154 -14.66 14.99 -17.52
C TYR A 154 -14.03 15.42 -16.18
N PRO A 155 -12.78 15.02 -15.90
CA PRO A 155 -12.12 15.48 -14.69
C PRO A 155 -12.11 17.01 -14.67
N SER A 156 -12.42 17.58 -13.52
CA SER A 156 -12.25 19.02 -13.35
C SER A 156 -10.74 19.33 -13.24
N ILE A 157 -10.35 20.57 -13.44
CA ILE A 157 -8.94 20.98 -13.25
C ILE A 157 -8.46 20.63 -11.82
N SER A 158 -9.36 20.73 -10.83
CA SER A 158 -9.05 20.32 -9.46
C SER A 158 -8.79 18.82 -9.35
N ASP A 159 -9.55 17.98 -10.06
CA ASP A 159 -9.36 16.52 -10.03
C ASP A 159 -8.01 16.14 -10.63
N GLU A 160 -7.60 16.78 -11.73
CA GLU A 160 -6.28 16.58 -12.36
C GLU A 160 -5.12 16.96 -11.41
N VAL A 161 -5.27 18.06 -10.67
CA VAL A 161 -4.27 18.51 -9.69
C VAL A 161 -4.16 17.51 -8.54
N TYR A 162 -5.28 17.02 -8.02
CA TYR A 162 -5.29 16.02 -6.95
C TYR A 162 -4.71 14.69 -7.42
N GLU A 163 -5.02 14.26 -8.65
CA GLU A 163 -4.48 13.04 -9.22
C GLU A 163 -2.96 13.13 -9.40
N PHE A 164 -2.46 14.22 -9.96
CA PHE A 164 -1.02 14.45 -10.07
C PHE A 164 -0.32 14.48 -8.71
N ALA A 165 -0.91 15.12 -7.71
CA ALA A 165 -0.36 15.17 -6.36
C ALA A 165 -0.33 13.77 -5.71
N ALA A 166 -1.40 12.98 -5.89
CA ALA A 166 -1.49 11.61 -5.40
C ALA A 166 -0.41 10.72 -6.02
N ASP A 167 -0.28 10.74 -7.34
CA ASP A 167 0.73 9.95 -8.07
C ASP A 167 2.15 10.34 -7.64
N THR A 168 2.38 11.64 -7.44
CA THR A 168 3.67 12.13 -6.93
C THR A 168 3.96 11.58 -5.54
N MET A 169 2.99 11.64 -4.61
CA MET A 169 3.18 11.12 -3.25
C MET A 169 3.36 9.60 -3.23
N LEU A 170 2.61 8.85 -4.01
CA LEU A 170 2.77 7.40 -4.14
C LEU A 170 4.16 7.05 -4.70
N SER A 171 4.65 7.81 -5.68
CA SER A 171 6.00 7.67 -6.22
C SER A 171 7.08 7.99 -5.19
N MET A 172 6.84 8.97 -4.31
CA MET A 172 7.74 9.28 -3.19
C MET A 172 7.75 8.18 -2.12
N VAL A 173 6.61 7.53 -1.86
CA VAL A 173 6.54 6.35 -0.98
C VAL A 173 7.38 5.21 -1.56
N HIS A 174 7.20 4.94 -2.85
CA HIS A 174 7.94 3.89 -3.57
C HIS A 174 9.45 4.14 -3.53
N SER A 175 9.90 5.35 -3.85
CA SER A 175 11.31 5.73 -3.89
C SER A 175 11.95 5.93 -2.50
N GLY A 176 11.18 5.84 -1.43
CA GLY A 176 11.67 6.04 -0.07
C GLY A 176 11.85 7.50 0.34
N LEU A 177 11.47 8.45 -0.50
CA LEU A 177 11.59 9.89 -0.24
C LEU A 177 10.55 10.42 0.74
N TRP A 178 9.44 9.70 0.93
CA TRP A 178 8.38 10.10 1.86
C TRP A 178 7.82 8.87 2.61
N PRO A 179 7.45 8.96 3.90
CA PRO A 179 7.82 10.05 4.82
C PRO A 179 9.34 10.16 5.01
N ASP A 180 9.83 11.39 5.24
CA ASP A 180 11.26 11.60 5.47
C ASP A 180 11.66 11.01 6.84
N PRO A 181 12.55 10.01 6.88
CA PRO A 181 12.98 9.41 8.14
C PRO A 181 13.76 10.39 9.03
N LEU A 182 14.31 11.47 8.47
CA LEU A 182 15.09 12.47 9.21
C LEU A 182 14.22 13.56 9.83
N ALA A 183 13.00 13.78 9.33
CA ALA A 183 12.11 14.83 9.83
C ALA A 183 11.63 14.57 11.27
N GLN A 184 11.60 13.33 11.72
CA GLN A 184 11.16 12.96 13.08
C GLN A 184 12.28 13.05 14.14
N GLY A 185 13.55 13.12 13.73
CA GLY A 185 14.71 13.18 14.64
C GLY A 185 14.92 14.54 15.32
N ASN A 186 14.29 15.61 14.86
CA ASN A 186 14.56 16.96 15.34
C ASN A 186 13.66 17.48 16.49
N ASN A 187 12.69 16.69 16.95
CA ASN A 187 11.77 17.12 18.03
C ASN A 187 12.22 16.75 19.46
N THR A 188 13.42 16.18 19.64
CA THR A 188 13.93 15.81 20.98
C THR A 188 15.06 16.70 21.48
N GLN A 189 15.33 17.84 20.82
CA GLN A 189 16.22 18.88 21.38
C GLN A 189 15.43 20.16 21.70
N GLY A 190 14.74 20.15 22.80
CA GLY A 190 13.99 21.30 23.34
C GLY A 190 13.89 21.28 24.83
N ASN A 191 14.92 21.59 25.49
CA ASN A 191 15.18 22.64 26.48
C ASN A 191 15.57 22.16 27.89
N PRO A 192 16.84 22.35 28.28
CA PRO A 192 17.17 22.32 29.69
C PRO A 192 17.02 23.74 30.24
N ARG A 193 15.95 23.95 31.04
CA ARG A 193 15.94 24.96 32.12
C ARG A 193 14.83 24.68 33.10
#